data_40176b51b4e6db78294b755338c7e5dc
#
_entry.id   40176b51b4e6db78294b755338c7e5dc
#
_cell.length_a   1.000
_cell.length_b   1.000
_cell.length_c   1.000
_cell.angle_alpha   90.00
_cell.angle_beta   90.00
_cell.angle_gamma   90.00
#
_symmetry.space_group_name_H-M   'P 1'
#
loop_
_entity.id
_entity.type
_entity.pdbx_description
1 polymer ?
#
loop_
_entity_poly.entity_id
_entity_poly.type
_entity_poly.pdbx_seq_one_letter_code
_entity_poly.pdbx_strand_id
1 'polypeptide(L)'
;MFRSIPRPSAAMVIACLALAVALSGTSYAQILNVPVNSVGTAQLKANAVISSKVKNHSLLAADFKPGQLPGVSGYEVVEGGPSIVMNQVYNSVAMTCPAGKKAIGGGGGTGGGIIPGDGPYIVVNMPSSDGSGWLVQTARATSGYSALVGRVICAKVS
;
A
#
# COMPACT_ATOMS: atom_id res chain seq x y z
N MET A 1 -86.37 23.59 -1.86
CA MET A 1 -86.08 22.86 -0.58
C MET A 1 -84.57 22.89 -0.33
N PHE A 2 -84.09 23.86 0.42
CA PHE A 2 -82.69 23.89 0.83
C PHE A 2 -82.48 22.99 2.07
N ARG A 3 -81.84 21.87 1.90
CA ARG A 3 -81.53 20.94 2.97
C ARG A 3 -80.41 21.58 3.83
N SER A 4 -80.72 21.93 5.07
CA SER A 4 -79.70 22.50 6.01
C SER A 4 -78.61 21.51 6.22
N ILE A 5 -77.34 21.91 5.89
CA ILE A 5 -76.17 21.11 6.14
C ILE A 5 -75.96 21.12 7.65
N PRO A 6 -75.92 19.95 8.31
CA PRO A 6 -75.70 19.88 9.76
C PRO A 6 -74.27 20.44 10.11
N ARG A 7 -74.21 21.23 11.16
CA ARG A 7 -72.95 21.78 11.68
C ARG A 7 -72.00 20.60 12.07
N PRO A 8 -70.72 20.63 11.65
CA PRO A 8 -69.86 19.56 12.01
C PRO A 8 -69.67 19.50 13.54
N SER A 9 -69.67 18.29 14.11
CA SER A 9 -69.37 18.10 15.53
C SER A 9 -67.90 18.44 15.83
N ALA A 10 -67.62 18.85 17.06
CA ALA A 10 -66.22 19.11 17.49
C ALA A 10 -65.30 17.91 17.24
N ALA A 11 -65.80 16.70 17.43
CA ALA A 11 -65.07 15.47 17.14
C ALA A 11 -64.73 15.32 15.66
N MET A 12 -65.64 15.69 14.75
CA MET A 12 -65.43 15.63 13.30
C MET A 12 -64.37 16.67 12.87
N VAL A 13 -64.37 17.85 13.45
CA VAL A 13 -63.33 18.87 13.20
C VAL A 13 -61.95 18.40 13.63
N ILE A 14 -61.85 17.82 14.83
CA ILE A 14 -60.59 17.28 15.35
C ILE A 14 -60.10 16.13 14.47
N ALA A 15 -60.99 15.22 14.05
CA ALA A 15 -60.62 14.10 13.17
C ALA A 15 -60.10 14.59 11.81
N CYS A 16 -60.74 15.60 11.23
CA CYS A 16 -60.30 16.17 9.95
C CYS A 16 -58.95 16.88 10.08
N LEU A 17 -58.72 17.60 11.19
CA LEU A 17 -57.43 18.23 11.48
C LEU A 17 -56.34 17.19 11.68
N ALA A 18 -56.59 16.12 12.43
CA ALA A 18 -55.65 15.02 12.63
C ALA A 18 -55.32 14.31 11.30
N LEU A 19 -56.33 14.08 10.47
CA LEU A 19 -56.11 13.52 9.13
C LEU A 19 -55.34 14.46 8.21
N ALA A 20 -55.64 15.76 8.25
CA ALA A 20 -54.87 16.75 7.48
C ALA A 20 -53.38 16.79 7.92
N VAL A 21 -53.09 16.73 9.22
CA VAL A 21 -51.73 16.66 9.74
C VAL A 21 -51.06 15.34 9.35
N ALA A 22 -51.77 14.21 9.40
CA ALA A 22 -51.25 12.92 9.00
C ALA A 22 -50.95 12.84 7.50
N LEU A 23 -51.75 13.49 6.68
CA LEU A 23 -51.58 13.53 5.22
C LEU A 23 -50.58 14.62 4.78
N SER A 24 -50.45 15.71 5.55
CA SER A 24 -49.47 16.76 5.29
C SER A 24 -48.08 16.45 5.93
N GLY A 25 -48.03 15.44 6.79
CA GLY A 25 -46.78 14.94 7.33
C GLY A 25 -45.87 14.55 6.20
N THR A 26 -44.74 15.26 6.06
CA THR A 26 -43.67 14.90 5.18
C THR A 26 -43.29 13.45 5.50
N SER A 27 -43.66 12.55 4.59
CA SER A 27 -43.33 11.14 4.71
C SER A 27 -41.80 11.02 4.76
N TYR A 28 -41.21 10.94 5.92
CA TYR A 28 -39.82 10.58 6.09
C TYR A 28 -39.49 9.19 5.48
N ALA A 29 -40.53 8.48 5.01
CA ALA A 29 -40.41 7.23 4.28
C ALA A 29 -39.92 7.38 2.82
N GLN A 30 -39.83 8.59 2.27
CA GLN A 30 -39.28 8.82 0.91
C GLN A 30 -37.76 8.89 0.84
N ILE A 31 -37.04 8.54 1.92
CA ILE A 31 -35.58 8.44 1.87
C ILE A 31 -35.13 7.06 1.31
N LEU A 32 -35.80 6.56 0.29
CA LEU A 32 -35.29 5.43 -0.50
C LEU A 32 -34.35 5.90 -1.62
N ASN A 33 -34.33 7.19 -1.94
CA ASN A 33 -33.37 7.80 -2.85
C ASN A 33 -32.54 8.83 -2.07
N VAL A 34 -31.41 8.40 -1.55
CA VAL A 34 -30.41 9.31 -0.99
C VAL A 34 -29.88 10.17 -2.14
N PRO A 35 -30.06 11.50 -2.13
CA PRO A 35 -29.56 12.35 -3.21
C PRO A 35 -28.06 12.15 -3.41
N VAL A 36 -27.60 12.30 -4.64
CA VAL A 36 -26.18 12.24 -4.96
C VAL A 36 -25.42 13.29 -4.12
N ASN A 37 -24.30 12.91 -3.53
CA ASN A 37 -23.45 13.75 -2.67
C ASN A 37 -24.10 14.21 -1.34
N SER A 38 -25.19 13.57 -0.90
CA SER A 38 -25.86 13.93 0.37
C SER A 38 -25.23 13.27 1.61
N VAL A 39 -24.36 12.27 1.44
CA VAL A 39 -23.67 11.59 2.54
C VAL A 39 -22.26 12.15 2.67
N GLY A 40 -22.04 12.94 3.69
CA GLY A 40 -20.74 13.48 4.04
C GLY A 40 -20.13 12.79 5.25
N THR A 41 -18.99 13.30 5.71
CA THR A 41 -18.28 12.75 6.88
C THR A 41 -19.10 12.81 8.17
N ALA A 42 -19.98 13.81 8.31
CA ALA A 42 -20.84 13.95 9.49
C ALA A 42 -21.93 12.85 9.59
N GLN A 43 -22.35 12.30 8.46
CA GLN A 43 -23.35 11.23 8.41
C GLN A 43 -22.73 9.84 8.61
N LEU A 44 -21.43 9.72 8.43
CA LEU A 44 -20.70 8.47 8.65
C LEU A 44 -20.15 8.44 10.09
N LYS A 45 -20.65 7.50 10.88
CA LYS A 45 -20.08 7.24 12.21
C LYS A 45 -18.66 6.67 12.08
N ALA A 46 -17.85 6.84 13.11
CA ALA A 46 -16.55 6.20 13.17
C ALA A 46 -16.69 4.69 12.92
N ASN A 47 -15.82 4.13 12.08
CA ASN A 47 -15.83 2.72 11.67
C ASN A 47 -17.09 2.25 10.91
N ALA A 48 -17.92 3.17 10.39
CA ALA A 48 -19.11 2.80 9.62
C ALA A 48 -18.77 2.14 8.28
N VAL A 49 -17.63 2.47 7.68
CA VAL A 49 -17.14 1.87 6.43
C VAL A 49 -16.09 0.81 6.78
N ILE A 50 -16.46 -0.44 6.60
CA ILE A 50 -15.60 -1.61 6.82
C ILE A 50 -15.35 -2.32 5.48
N SER A 51 -14.40 -3.27 5.45
CA SER A 51 -14.01 -3.96 4.22
C SER A 51 -15.18 -4.63 3.48
N SER A 52 -16.16 -5.16 4.20
CA SER A 52 -17.36 -5.75 3.59
C SER A 52 -18.30 -4.74 2.91
N LYS A 53 -18.12 -3.45 3.17
CA LYS A 53 -18.88 -2.34 2.55
C LYS A 53 -18.20 -1.78 1.30
N VAL A 54 -16.95 -2.15 1.07
CA VAL A 54 -16.17 -1.72 -0.09
C VAL A 54 -16.03 -2.91 -1.04
N LYS A 55 -16.45 -2.72 -2.29
CA LYS A 55 -16.29 -3.77 -3.31
C LYS A 55 -14.79 -4.05 -3.51
N ASN A 56 -14.42 -5.33 -3.52
CA ASN A 56 -13.05 -5.73 -3.79
C ASN A 56 -12.55 -5.13 -5.12
N HIS A 57 -11.32 -4.61 -5.12
CA HIS A 57 -10.67 -3.97 -6.27
C HIS A 57 -11.34 -2.68 -6.78
N SER A 58 -12.20 -2.03 -5.97
CA SER A 58 -12.84 -0.78 -6.35
C SER A 58 -12.08 0.47 -5.93
N LEU A 59 -11.12 0.36 -5.01
CA LEU A 59 -10.28 1.46 -4.58
C LEU A 59 -8.97 1.47 -5.39
N LEU A 60 -8.60 2.66 -5.86
CA LEU A 60 -7.35 2.92 -6.55
C LEU A 60 -6.34 3.57 -5.59
N ALA A 61 -5.06 3.55 -5.93
CA ALA A 61 -4.04 4.24 -5.13
C ALA A 61 -4.30 5.74 -4.97
N ALA A 62 -4.98 6.35 -5.96
CA ALA A 62 -5.38 7.76 -5.92
C ALA A 62 -6.47 8.08 -4.88
N ASP A 63 -7.22 7.06 -4.41
CA ASP A 63 -8.26 7.23 -3.39
C ASP A 63 -7.68 7.34 -1.97
N PHE A 64 -6.37 7.10 -1.83
CA PHE A 64 -5.66 7.20 -0.56
C PHE A 64 -4.80 8.45 -0.52
N LYS A 65 -4.76 9.08 0.66
CA LYS A 65 -3.83 10.20 0.86
C LYS A 65 -2.39 9.70 0.63
N PRO A 66 -1.53 10.46 -0.07
CA PRO A 66 -0.14 10.11 -0.29
C PRO A 66 0.55 9.68 1.01
N GLY A 67 1.22 8.52 0.99
CA GLY A 67 1.91 7.94 2.14
C GLY A 67 1.03 7.14 3.11
N GLN A 68 -0.27 6.98 2.84
CA GLN A 68 -1.17 6.17 3.68
C GLN A 68 -1.17 4.68 3.32
N LEU A 69 -0.77 4.34 2.11
CA LEU A 69 -0.59 2.93 1.75
C LEU A 69 0.79 2.48 2.23
N PRO A 70 0.88 1.38 3.00
CA PRO A 70 2.16 0.78 3.30
C PRO A 70 2.81 0.38 1.98
N GLY A 71 3.97 0.88 1.73
CA GLY A 71 4.67 0.68 0.47
C GLY A 71 6.18 0.82 0.64
N VAL A 72 6.87 0.32 -0.36
CA VAL A 72 8.32 0.51 -0.49
C VAL A 72 8.57 1.93 -0.97
N SER A 73 9.20 2.75 -0.17
CA SER A 73 9.54 4.15 -0.52
C SER A 73 11.03 4.43 -0.34
N GLY A 74 11.49 5.53 -0.91
CA GLY A 74 12.88 5.94 -0.78
C GLY A 74 13.87 4.91 -1.35
N TYR A 75 13.50 4.33 -2.48
CA TYR A 75 14.32 3.39 -3.24
C TYR A 75 15.67 4.02 -3.64
N GLU A 76 16.73 3.27 -3.42
CA GLU A 76 18.07 3.59 -3.95
C GLU A 76 18.89 2.32 -4.16
N VAL A 77 19.91 2.44 -5.00
CA VAL A 77 20.89 1.38 -5.23
C VAL A 77 22.20 1.79 -4.57
N VAL A 78 22.70 0.92 -3.70
CA VAL A 78 24.02 1.08 -3.08
C VAL A 78 24.99 0.12 -3.75
N GLU A 79 26.09 0.65 -4.25
CA GLU A 79 27.16 -0.14 -4.84
C GLU A 79 28.25 -0.43 -3.79
N GLY A 80 28.76 -1.64 -3.83
CA GLY A 80 29.92 -2.07 -3.08
C GLY A 80 30.98 -2.59 -4.03
N GLY A 81 32.23 -2.20 -3.80
CA GLY A 81 33.36 -2.58 -4.63
C GLY A 81 33.85 -1.45 -5.53
N PRO A 82 34.87 -1.65 -6.34
CA PRO A 82 35.44 -2.95 -6.70
C PRO A 82 36.39 -3.48 -5.62
N SER A 83 36.11 -4.68 -5.13
CA SER A 83 37.12 -5.43 -4.41
C SER A 83 38.02 -6.12 -5.46
N ILE A 84 39.20 -5.57 -5.66
CA ILE A 84 40.22 -6.15 -6.53
C ILE A 84 40.92 -7.22 -5.74
N VAL A 85 40.85 -8.47 -6.22
CA VAL A 85 41.47 -9.57 -5.52
C VAL A 85 42.47 -10.28 -6.42
N MET A 86 43.69 -10.32 -5.96
CA MET A 86 44.70 -11.17 -6.51
C MET A 86 44.95 -12.34 -5.54
N ASN A 87 44.92 -13.56 -6.05
CA ASN A 87 45.37 -14.79 -5.32
C ASN A 87 44.66 -15.10 -4.00
N GLN A 88 43.37 -14.76 -3.83
CA GLN A 88 42.62 -15.16 -2.64
C GLN A 88 41.62 -16.27 -2.98
N VAL A 89 41.50 -17.25 -2.08
CA VAL A 89 40.52 -18.35 -2.23
C VAL A 89 39.10 -17.86 -2.11
N TYR A 90 38.87 -16.83 -1.32
CA TYR A 90 37.55 -16.19 -1.12
C TYR A 90 37.68 -14.68 -1.20
N ASN A 91 36.69 -14.09 -1.83
CA ASN A 91 36.57 -12.66 -1.89
C ASN A 91 35.12 -12.25 -1.58
N SER A 92 34.94 -11.18 -0.82
CA SER A 92 33.63 -10.76 -0.41
C SER A 92 33.44 -9.25 -0.55
N VAL A 93 32.24 -8.86 -0.95
CA VAL A 93 31.76 -7.48 -0.92
C VAL A 93 30.46 -7.45 -0.11
N ALA A 94 30.48 -6.68 0.96
CA ALA A 94 29.31 -6.39 1.76
C ALA A 94 28.83 -4.97 1.46
N MET A 95 27.55 -4.82 1.19
CA MET A 95 26.88 -3.55 0.99
C MET A 95 25.89 -3.32 2.11
N THR A 96 25.91 -2.13 2.71
CA THR A 96 25.01 -1.77 3.80
C THR A 96 24.04 -0.70 3.34
N CYS A 97 22.78 -0.89 3.62
CA CYS A 97 21.74 0.10 3.35
C CYS A 97 21.89 1.30 4.30
N PRO A 98 21.62 2.52 3.84
CA PRO A 98 21.58 3.68 4.71
C PRO A 98 20.58 3.53 5.86
N ALA A 99 20.80 4.29 6.93
CA ALA A 99 19.98 4.25 8.12
C ALA A 99 18.48 4.40 7.80
N GLY A 100 17.63 3.56 8.40
CA GLY A 100 16.19 3.54 8.19
C GLY A 100 15.73 2.83 6.92
N LYS A 101 16.62 2.17 6.19
CA LYS A 101 16.28 1.36 5.03
C LYS A 101 16.65 -0.12 5.24
N LYS A 102 15.99 -0.97 4.48
CA LYS A 102 16.24 -2.41 4.42
C LYS A 102 16.60 -2.85 3.01
N ALA A 103 17.36 -3.90 2.90
CA ALA A 103 17.65 -4.55 1.64
C ALA A 103 16.41 -5.28 1.15
N ILE A 104 15.91 -4.92 -0.03
CA ILE A 104 14.77 -5.55 -0.70
C ILE A 104 15.19 -6.39 -1.90
N GLY A 105 16.46 -6.34 -2.27
CA GLY A 105 17.07 -7.11 -3.32
C GLY A 105 18.56 -6.79 -3.44
N GLY A 106 19.28 -7.61 -4.16
CA GLY A 106 20.68 -7.35 -4.41
C GLY A 106 21.30 -8.45 -5.24
N GLY A 107 22.58 -8.25 -5.53
CA GLY A 107 23.38 -9.22 -6.26
C GLY A 107 24.75 -8.67 -6.59
N GLY A 108 25.56 -9.51 -7.22
CA GLY A 108 26.89 -9.12 -7.66
C GLY A 108 27.35 -9.92 -8.85
N GLY A 109 28.45 -9.47 -9.38
CA GLY A 109 29.11 -10.10 -10.51
C GLY A 109 30.60 -9.91 -10.47
N THR A 110 31.29 -10.71 -11.23
CA THR A 110 32.73 -10.60 -11.43
C THR A 110 33.00 -9.93 -12.77
N GLY A 111 33.84 -8.90 -12.75
CA GLY A 111 34.34 -8.23 -13.96
C GLY A 111 35.80 -8.63 -14.17
N GLY A 112 36.23 -8.73 -15.44
CA GLY A 112 37.58 -9.11 -15.85
C GLY A 112 37.56 -10.18 -16.94
N GLY A 113 38.68 -10.45 -17.55
CA GLY A 113 38.80 -11.50 -18.56
C GLY A 113 38.53 -12.87 -17.96
N ILE A 114 37.34 -13.39 -18.18
CA ILE A 114 36.94 -14.74 -17.75
C ILE A 114 37.47 -15.75 -18.77
N ILE A 115 38.41 -16.56 -18.33
CA ILE A 115 38.80 -17.75 -19.09
C ILE A 115 37.71 -18.80 -18.78
N PRO A 116 37.00 -19.34 -19.80
CA PRO A 116 36.00 -20.37 -19.57
C PRO A 116 36.60 -21.56 -18.78
N GLY A 117 35.97 -21.89 -17.67
CA GLY A 117 36.40 -23.00 -16.79
C GLY A 117 37.26 -22.63 -15.58
N ASP A 118 37.78 -21.42 -15.48
CA ASP A 118 38.76 -21.03 -14.46
C ASP A 118 38.44 -19.75 -13.68
N GLY A 119 37.23 -19.24 -13.84
CA GLY A 119 36.77 -18.00 -13.20
C GLY A 119 36.25 -18.17 -11.78
N PRO A 120 36.20 -17.08 -11.01
CA PRO A 120 35.60 -17.10 -9.68
C PRO A 120 34.12 -17.39 -9.78
N TYR A 121 33.63 -18.26 -8.90
CA TYR A 121 32.22 -18.59 -8.77
C TYR A 121 31.59 -17.83 -7.61
N ILE A 122 30.40 -17.29 -7.79
CA ILE A 122 29.64 -16.72 -6.68
C ILE A 122 29.15 -17.87 -5.80
N VAL A 123 29.58 -17.89 -4.55
CA VAL A 123 29.21 -18.91 -3.55
C VAL A 123 28.27 -18.39 -2.48
N VAL A 124 28.22 -17.07 -2.28
CA VAL A 124 27.27 -16.39 -1.41
C VAL A 124 26.66 -15.22 -2.16
N ASN A 125 25.36 -15.13 -2.14
CA ASN A 125 24.59 -14.02 -2.71
C ASN A 125 23.27 -13.93 -1.93
N MET A 126 23.29 -13.23 -0.79
CA MET A 126 22.17 -13.21 0.14
C MET A 126 22.09 -11.90 0.93
N PRO A 127 20.89 -11.54 1.44
CA PRO A 127 20.79 -10.43 2.37
C PRO A 127 21.48 -10.77 3.70
N SER A 128 21.90 -9.74 4.43
CA SER A 128 22.29 -9.87 5.83
C SER A 128 21.11 -10.34 6.67
N SER A 129 21.36 -11.08 7.74
CA SER A 129 20.33 -11.69 8.58
C SER A 129 19.37 -10.69 9.21
N ASP A 130 19.81 -9.45 9.42
CA ASP A 130 19.01 -8.33 9.94
C ASP A 130 18.33 -7.50 8.84
N GLY A 131 18.55 -7.86 7.57
CA GLY A 131 18.05 -7.13 6.41
C GLY A 131 18.72 -5.77 6.19
N SER A 132 19.82 -5.46 6.88
CA SER A 132 20.49 -4.16 6.75
C SER A 132 21.38 -4.05 5.50
N GLY A 133 21.60 -5.14 4.78
CA GLY A 133 22.50 -5.12 3.65
C GLY A 133 22.48 -6.39 2.82
N TRP A 134 23.48 -6.55 1.97
CA TRP A 134 23.64 -7.68 1.07
C TRP A 134 25.10 -8.12 1.02
N LEU A 135 25.34 -9.42 1.03
CA LEU A 135 26.66 -10.01 0.94
C LEU A 135 26.79 -10.79 -0.36
N VAL A 136 27.85 -10.52 -1.08
CA VAL A 136 28.28 -11.32 -2.25
C VAL A 136 29.68 -11.85 -1.98
N GLN A 137 29.84 -13.14 -2.13
CA GLN A 137 31.17 -13.79 -1.95
C GLN A 137 31.45 -14.69 -3.14
N THR A 138 32.70 -14.67 -3.55
CA THR A 138 33.23 -15.59 -4.57
C THR A 138 34.23 -16.56 -3.95
N ALA A 139 34.25 -17.74 -4.51
CA ALA A 139 35.30 -18.73 -4.26
C ALA A 139 36.14 -18.92 -5.52
N ARG A 140 37.39 -19.32 -5.30
CA ARG A 140 38.35 -19.73 -6.36
C ARG A 140 38.67 -18.59 -7.35
N ALA A 141 39.55 -17.70 -6.92
CA ALA A 141 40.27 -16.85 -7.85
C ALA A 141 41.54 -17.59 -8.29
N THR A 142 41.53 -18.10 -9.49
CA THR A 142 42.76 -18.55 -10.15
C THR A 142 43.58 -17.34 -10.59
N SER A 143 44.80 -17.57 -11.02
CA SER A 143 45.83 -16.60 -11.40
C SER A 143 45.33 -15.59 -12.45
N GLY A 144 44.43 -14.74 -12.10
CA GLY A 144 43.83 -13.74 -12.97
C GLY A 144 43.29 -12.56 -12.15
N TYR A 145 43.23 -11.43 -12.78
CA TYR A 145 42.63 -10.24 -12.25
C TYR A 145 41.11 -10.34 -12.35
N SER A 146 40.40 -10.36 -11.23
CA SER A 146 38.95 -10.26 -11.23
C SER A 146 38.47 -9.20 -10.21
N ALA A 147 37.58 -8.33 -10.64
CA ALA A 147 36.91 -7.40 -9.77
C ALA A 147 35.57 -8.01 -9.34
N LEU A 148 35.30 -8.06 -8.04
CA LEU A 148 33.98 -8.39 -7.51
C LEU A 148 33.21 -7.08 -7.27
N VAL A 149 32.06 -6.95 -7.87
CA VAL A 149 31.16 -5.80 -7.71
C VAL A 149 29.83 -6.31 -7.19
N GLY A 150 29.30 -5.64 -6.18
CA GLY A 150 27.97 -5.92 -5.65
C GLY A 150 27.09 -4.70 -5.69
N ARG A 151 25.77 -4.93 -5.77
CA ARG A 151 24.73 -3.92 -5.63
C ARG A 151 23.63 -4.41 -4.74
N VAL A 152 23.16 -3.54 -3.86
CA VAL A 152 21.97 -3.79 -3.03
C VAL A 152 20.93 -2.73 -3.30
N ILE A 153 19.67 -3.17 -3.38
CA ILE A 153 18.51 -2.30 -3.52
C ILE A 153 17.96 -2.06 -2.11
N CYS A 154 18.01 -0.82 -1.67
CA CYS A 154 17.60 -0.39 -0.35
C CYS A 154 16.31 0.44 -0.43
N ALA A 155 15.40 0.22 0.51
CA ALA A 155 14.19 1.00 0.60
C ALA A 155 13.68 1.10 2.05
N LYS A 156 12.86 2.10 2.32
CA LYS A 156 12.06 2.17 3.55
C LYS A 156 10.90 1.18 3.41
N VAL A 157 10.80 0.25 4.35
CA VAL A 157 9.69 -0.70 4.49
C VAL A 157 8.94 -0.31 5.74
N SER A 158 7.66 0.01 5.58
CA SER A 158 6.72 0.37 6.65
C SER A 158 5.77 -0.77 6.93
#